data_1c5cd316c999cd2d19890c91234be42a
#
_entry.id   1c5cd316c999cd2d19890c91234be42a
#
_cell.length_a   1.000
_cell.length_b   1.000
_cell.length_c   1.000
_cell.angle_alpha   90.00
_cell.angle_beta   90.00
_cell.angle_gamma   90.00
#
_symmetry.space_group_name_H-M   'P 1'
#
loop_
_entity.id
_entity.type
_entity.pdbx_description
1 polymer ?
#
loop_
_entity_poly.entity_id
_entity_poly.type
_entity_poly.pdbx_seq_one_letter_code
_entity_poly.pdbx_strand_id
1 'polypeptide(L)'
;EMSFMIDETGQRILRLIDVHKDQIIAFAEDIAAHPEPGYEEFCTAGKTAEVLKNLGYKVTEHLARTGVKGTKSIKEGPSLTVIGELDAIGYHSHPNANPVTGVAHACGHHAQMAAMIGCAIAMADPDVQKCLAGTVNFLAVPAEEYIDADKRARLKKEGIEFCCGKSEMIRTGVFDDTDIALTTHVHMVPVEEDFYLGNPACNGYSAERVTVRGKAAHGAIDPWNGVNALSITTSAIQMMGLMRETFREEDHVRLHNVIRKAGDVINSVPDEAIVETKVRAASLDKICEITDMVNRAYAGSAYAFGGKIEMEKLQGYMPIIPRAADNALIEAADDLGLNYRTVQKGDFNNA
;
A
#
# COMPACT_ATOMS: atom_id res chain seq x y z
N GLU A 1 29.70 30.26 -2.60
CA GLU A 1 28.84 29.65 -1.58
C GLU A 1 27.61 30.55 -1.40
N MET A 2 26.52 30.31 -2.11
CA MET A 2 25.24 30.91 -1.75
C MET A 2 24.64 30.02 -0.67
N SER A 3 24.74 30.43 0.58
CA SER A 3 23.95 29.87 1.67
C SER A 3 22.51 30.30 1.40
N PHE A 4 21.69 29.43 0.92
CA PHE A 4 20.25 29.61 0.93
C PHE A 4 19.82 29.49 2.39
N MET A 5 19.57 30.61 3.04
CA MET A 5 18.92 30.61 4.34
C MET A 5 17.42 30.45 4.14
N ILE A 6 16.80 29.52 4.89
CA ILE A 6 15.33 29.40 4.97
C ILE A 6 14.75 30.79 5.16
N ASP A 7 13.82 31.19 4.30
CA ASP A 7 13.18 32.50 4.36
C ASP A 7 12.34 32.65 5.66
N GLU A 8 11.81 33.84 5.90
CA GLU A 8 11.00 34.11 7.10
C GLU A 8 9.79 33.20 7.19
N THR A 9 9.20 32.81 6.06
CA THR A 9 8.04 31.89 5.97
C THR A 9 8.43 30.48 6.38
N GLY A 10 9.53 29.98 5.87
CA GLY A 10 10.06 28.66 6.24
C GLY A 10 10.45 28.59 7.72
N GLN A 11 11.10 29.64 8.25
CA GLN A 11 11.39 29.73 9.69
C GLN A 11 10.12 29.76 10.55
N ARG A 12 9.05 30.40 10.06
CA ARG A 12 7.75 30.40 10.74
C ARG A 12 7.13 29.00 10.74
N ILE A 13 7.18 28.29 9.63
CA ILE A 13 6.69 26.90 9.50
C ILE A 13 7.41 26.02 10.53
N LEU A 14 8.73 26.06 10.61
CA LEU A 14 9.50 25.30 11.58
C LEU A 14 9.10 25.59 13.02
N ARG A 15 9.00 26.89 13.38
CA ARG A 15 8.54 27.30 14.74
C ARG A 15 7.14 26.78 15.06
N LEU A 16 6.22 26.77 14.09
CA LEU A 16 4.87 26.24 14.29
C LEU A 16 4.88 24.73 14.54
N ILE A 17 5.71 23.98 13.80
CA ILE A 17 5.90 22.55 14.04
C ILE A 17 6.48 22.29 15.42
N ASP A 18 7.52 23.04 15.82
CA ASP A 18 8.13 22.92 17.14
C ASP A 18 7.15 23.21 18.29
N VAL A 19 6.34 24.26 18.15
CA VAL A 19 5.32 24.64 19.14
C VAL A 19 4.26 23.55 19.29
N HIS A 20 3.89 22.90 18.20
CA HIS A 20 2.86 21.85 18.16
C HIS A 20 3.39 20.44 18.21
N LYS A 21 4.71 20.21 18.39
CA LYS A 21 5.33 18.89 18.31
C LYS A 21 4.68 17.87 19.23
N ASP A 22 4.35 18.24 20.46
CA ASP A 22 3.74 17.33 21.42
C ASP A 22 2.33 16.89 20.99
N GLN A 23 1.58 17.82 20.38
CA GLN A 23 0.26 17.51 19.79
C GLN A 23 0.39 16.58 18.59
N ILE A 24 1.39 16.79 17.73
CA ILE A 24 1.65 15.99 16.54
C ILE A 24 2.08 14.56 16.96
N ILE A 25 2.97 14.45 17.95
CA ILE A 25 3.42 13.15 18.48
C ILE A 25 2.26 12.42 19.16
N ALA A 26 1.49 13.11 20.01
CA ALA A 26 0.34 12.52 20.67
C ALA A 26 -0.72 11.99 19.67
N PHE A 27 -0.92 12.67 18.53
CA PHE A 27 -1.77 12.18 17.45
C PHE A 27 -1.25 10.85 16.88
N ALA A 28 0.07 10.75 16.60
CA ALA A 28 0.68 9.53 16.11
C ALA A 28 0.57 8.37 17.11
N GLU A 29 0.87 8.64 18.39
CA GLU A 29 0.81 7.65 19.46
C GLU A 29 -0.62 7.14 19.70
N ASP A 30 -1.60 8.02 19.62
CA ASP A 30 -3.01 7.66 19.79
C ASP A 30 -3.50 6.74 18.66
N ILE A 31 -3.20 7.02 17.39
CA ILE A 31 -3.57 6.12 16.29
C ILE A 31 -2.76 4.82 16.31
N ALA A 32 -1.49 4.86 16.73
CA ALA A 32 -0.67 3.67 16.90
C ALA A 32 -1.20 2.74 17.99
N ALA A 33 -1.77 3.31 19.07
CA ALA A 33 -2.40 2.56 20.15
C ALA A 33 -3.76 1.96 19.78
N HIS A 34 -4.40 2.48 18.72
CA HIS A 34 -5.74 2.06 18.25
C HIS A 34 -5.71 1.67 16.76
N PRO A 35 -4.88 0.67 16.37
CA PRO A 35 -4.71 0.32 14.97
C PRO A 35 -5.98 -0.28 14.38
N GLU A 36 -6.36 0.20 13.20
CA GLU A 36 -7.55 -0.22 12.44
C GLU A 36 -7.14 -0.79 11.07
N PRO A 37 -7.76 -1.90 10.61
CA PRO A 37 -7.42 -2.50 9.33
C PRO A 37 -8.05 -1.75 8.17
N GLY A 38 -7.45 -1.84 6.98
CA GLY A 38 -7.88 -1.17 5.76
C GLY A 38 -9.38 -1.22 5.48
N TYR A 39 -9.97 -0.10 5.11
CA TYR A 39 -11.42 0.15 4.95
C TYR A 39 -12.26 0.04 6.23
N GLU A 40 -11.64 0.01 7.39
CA GLU A 40 -12.31 0.01 8.70
C GLU A 40 -11.70 1.06 9.65
N GLU A 41 -10.96 2.03 9.10
CA GLU A 41 -10.21 3.08 9.81
C GLU A 41 -11.14 4.23 10.28
N PHE A 42 -12.31 3.91 10.81
CA PHE A 42 -13.33 4.91 11.15
C PHE A 42 -12.90 5.85 12.27
N CYS A 43 -12.21 5.35 13.27
CA CYS A 43 -11.74 6.14 14.40
C CYS A 43 -10.59 7.07 13.97
N THR A 44 -9.59 6.54 13.26
CA THR A 44 -8.45 7.29 12.73
C THR A 44 -8.91 8.37 11.75
N ALA A 45 -9.84 8.03 10.85
CA ALA A 45 -10.45 8.97 9.92
C ALA A 45 -11.21 10.09 10.63
N GLY A 46 -12.02 9.73 11.63
CA GLY A 46 -12.76 10.71 12.44
C GLY A 46 -11.86 11.71 13.17
N LYS A 47 -10.79 11.22 13.82
CA LYS A 47 -9.77 12.07 14.47
C LYS A 47 -9.09 13.00 13.45
N THR A 48 -8.73 12.47 12.28
CA THR A 48 -8.13 13.26 11.20
C THR A 48 -9.06 14.35 10.71
N ALA A 49 -10.33 14.01 10.47
CA ALA A 49 -11.35 14.97 10.05
C ALA A 49 -11.57 16.09 11.09
N GLU A 50 -11.59 15.73 12.37
CA GLU A 50 -11.74 16.70 13.47
C GLU A 50 -10.56 17.69 13.50
N VAL A 51 -9.33 17.19 13.44
CA VAL A 51 -8.13 18.05 13.42
C VAL A 51 -8.17 19.00 12.22
N LEU A 52 -8.46 18.52 11.02
CA LEU A 52 -8.52 19.35 9.82
C LEU A 52 -9.66 20.38 9.87
N LYS A 53 -10.83 20.03 10.43
CA LYS A 53 -11.95 20.99 10.65
C LYS A 53 -11.55 22.10 11.64
N ASN A 54 -10.90 21.73 12.75
CA ASN A 54 -10.44 22.68 13.76
C ASN A 54 -9.37 23.66 13.22
N LEU A 55 -8.56 23.22 12.23
CA LEU A 55 -7.59 24.04 11.52
C LEU A 55 -8.23 24.91 10.40
N GLY A 56 -9.55 24.81 10.19
CA GLY A 56 -10.28 25.63 9.23
C GLY A 56 -10.17 25.15 7.77
N TYR A 57 -9.87 23.88 7.54
CA TYR A 57 -9.96 23.26 6.22
C TYR A 57 -11.42 22.90 5.89
N LYS A 58 -11.78 22.97 4.59
CA LYS A 58 -13.01 22.35 4.10
C LYS A 58 -12.80 20.85 4.03
N VAL A 59 -13.49 20.10 4.87
CA VAL A 59 -13.28 18.65 5.00
C VAL A 59 -14.35 17.88 4.25
N THR A 60 -13.91 16.90 3.43
CA THR A 60 -14.74 15.87 2.80
C THR A 60 -14.37 14.52 3.40
N GLU A 61 -15.37 13.84 3.94
CA GLU A 61 -15.22 12.55 4.62
C GLU A 61 -15.80 11.41 3.77
N HIS A 62 -15.53 10.16 4.17
CA HIS A 62 -16.04 8.95 3.53
C HIS A 62 -15.60 8.75 2.08
N LEU A 63 -14.48 9.34 1.69
CA LEU A 63 -13.86 9.08 0.39
C LEU A 63 -13.35 7.65 0.36
N ALA A 64 -13.73 6.89 -0.67
CA ALA A 64 -13.43 5.46 -0.71
C ALA A 64 -13.71 4.78 0.65
N ARG A 65 -14.85 5.04 1.27
CA ARG A 65 -15.39 4.55 2.56
C ARG A 65 -14.90 5.31 3.80
N THR A 66 -13.59 5.36 4.09
CA THR A 66 -13.06 5.96 5.33
C THR A 66 -12.12 7.14 5.08
N GLY A 67 -11.71 7.38 3.83
CA GLY A 67 -10.77 8.45 3.50
C GLY A 67 -11.31 9.86 3.80
N VAL A 68 -10.38 10.77 4.07
CA VAL A 68 -10.64 12.15 4.46
C VAL A 68 -9.77 13.10 3.65
N LYS A 69 -10.37 14.15 3.06
CA LYS A 69 -9.65 15.22 2.35
C LYS A 69 -9.97 16.57 2.99
N GLY A 70 -8.97 17.25 3.53
CA GLY A 70 -9.04 18.63 3.96
C GLY A 70 -8.48 19.55 2.89
N THR A 71 -9.24 20.52 2.41
CA THR A 71 -8.88 21.42 1.30
C THR A 71 -8.89 22.87 1.75
N LYS A 72 -7.88 23.64 1.33
CA LYS A 72 -7.83 25.08 1.47
C LYS A 72 -7.29 25.75 0.21
N SER A 73 -8.14 26.48 -0.48
CA SER A 73 -7.74 27.34 -1.61
C SER A 73 -7.33 28.71 -1.07
N ILE A 74 -6.16 29.18 -1.47
CA ILE A 74 -5.55 30.43 -0.97
C ILE A 74 -5.62 31.51 -2.05
N LYS A 75 -5.03 31.26 -3.20
CA LYS A 75 -5.02 32.14 -4.39
C LYS A 75 -5.04 31.25 -5.63
N GLU A 76 -5.11 31.83 -6.81
CA GLU A 76 -4.91 31.12 -8.06
C GLU A 76 -3.49 30.51 -8.11
N GLY A 77 -3.38 29.26 -8.52
CA GLY A 77 -2.11 28.55 -8.59
C GLY A 77 -2.32 27.03 -8.56
N PRO A 78 -1.22 26.26 -8.53
CA PRO A 78 -1.28 24.79 -8.55
C PRO A 78 -1.91 24.21 -7.28
N SER A 79 -2.38 22.99 -7.41
CA SER A 79 -2.94 22.19 -6.30
C SER A 79 -1.92 21.18 -5.80
N LEU A 80 -1.49 21.31 -4.55
CA LEU A 80 -0.63 20.39 -3.84
C LEU A 80 -1.46 19.48 -2.94
N THR A 81 -1.29 18.17 -3.05
CA THR A 81 -1.90 17.21 -2.14
C THR A 81 -0.82 16.48 -1.34
N VAL A 82 -0.85 16.66 -0.02
CA VAL A 82 -0.02 15.90 0.93
C VAL A 82 -0.83 14.68 1.38
N ILE A 83 -0.23 13.49 1.23
CA ILE A 83 -0.90 12.21 1.45
C ILE A 83 -0.37 11.54 2.71
N GLY A 84 -1.29 11.02 3.53
CA GLY A 84 -1.04 10.09 4.62
C GLY A 84 -1.94 8.88 4.49
N GLU A 85 -1.55 7.75 5.07
CA GLU A 85 -2.25 6.46 5.02
C GLU A 85 -2.83 6.13 6.40
N LEU A 86 -4.11 5.68 6.41
CA LEU A 86 -4.87 5.53 7.64
C LEU A 86 -4.70 4.17 8.31
N ASP A 87 -4.45 3.13 7.52
CA ASP A 87 -4.61 1.74 7.94
C ASP A 87 -3.38 1.15 8.63
N ALA A 88 -3.63 0.05 9.33
CA ALA A 88 -2.65 -0.79 9.98
C ALA A 88 -2.65 -2.20 9.36
N ILE A 89 -1.48 -2.84 9.36
CA ILE A 89 -1.28 -4.17 8.77
C ILE A 89 -1.62 -5.29 9.74
N GLY A 90 -2.18 -6.40 9.24
CA GLY A 90 -2.35 -7.65 10.00
C GLY A 90 -1.00 -8.28 10.34
N TYR A 91 -0.59 -8.17 11.60
CA TYR A 91 0.68 -8.70 12.10
C TYR A 91 0.55 -9.17 13.55
N HIS A 92 -0.07 -10.32 13.75
CA HIS A 92 -0.43 -10.87 15.06
C HIS A 92 0.76 -11.02 16.04
N SER A 93 1.97 -11.23 15.55
CA SER A 93 3.17 -11.39 16.39
C SER A 93 3.87 -10.07 16.72
N HIS A 94 3.38 -8.93 16.22
CA HIS A 94 3.94 -7.63 16.54
C HIS A 94 3.67 -7.29 18.03
N PRO A 95 4.66 -6.73 18.78
CA PRO A 95 4.49 -6.43 20.22
C PRO A 95 3.31 -5.53 20.54
N ASN A 96 2.98 -4.61 19.62
CA ASN A 96 1.89 -3.64 19.75
C ASN A 96 0.65 -4.04 18.94
N ALA A 97 0.52 -5.32 18.55
CA ALA A 97 -0.68 -5.76 17.83
C ALA A 97 -1.90 -5.68 18.74
N ASN A 98 -3.01 -5.19 18.17
CA ASN A 98 -4.30 -5.25 18.85
C ASN A 98 -4.64 -6.72 19.16
N PRO A 99 -4.91 -7.08 20.42
CA PRO A 99 -5.08 -8.48 20.83
C PRO A 99 -6.34 -9.13 20.21
N VAL A 100 -7.29 -8.33 19.75
CA VAL A 100 -8.56 -8.82 19.17
C VAL A 100 -8.44 -8.96 17.66
N THR A 101 -7.93 -7.91 16.98
CA THR A 101 -7.87 -7.84 15.50
C THR A 101 -6.55 -8.34 14.92
N GLY A 102 -5.48 -8.38 15.74
CA GLY A 102 -4.16 -8.77 15.30
C GLY A 102 -3.49 -7.75 14.37
N VAL A 103 -3.99 -6.51 14.27
CA VAL A 103 -3.38 -5.47 13.44
C VAL A 103 -2.46 -4.57 14.26
N ALA A 104 -1.44 -4.03 13.60
CA ALA A 104 -0.48 -3.10 14.20
C ALA A 104 0.00 -2.07 13.15
N HIS A 105 0.36 -0.87 13.60
CA HIS A 105 1.03 0.13 12.74
C HIS A 105 2.52 -0.23 12.53
N ALA A 106 2.77 -1.44 11.99
CA ALA A 106 4.13 -1.93 11.74
C ALA A 106 4.75 -1.34 10.46
N CYS A 107 3.94 -0.78 9.55
CA CYS A 107 4.40 -0.12 8.33
C CYS A 107 4.72 1.38 8.52
N GLY A 108 4.41 1.95 9.70
CA GLY A 108 4.74 3.34 10.02
C GLY A 108 3.73 4.39 9.56
N HIS A 109 2.53 4.01 9.12
CA HIS A 109 1.50 4.95 8.67
C HIS A 109 1.11 5.97 9.74
N HIS A 110 1.18 5.62 11.03
CA HIS A 110 0.96 6.57 12.13
C HIS A 110 1.96 7.75 12.12
N ALA A 111 3.23 7.49 11.80
CA ALA A 111 4.25 8.54 11.68
C ALA A 111 4.03 9.37 10.41
N GLN A 112 3.63 8.74 9.31
CA GLN A 112 3.27 9.42 8.08
C GLN A 112 2.05 10.35 8.28
N MET A 113 1.01 9.88 8.97
CA MET A 113 -0.15 10.69 9.33
C MET A 113 0.23 11.87 10.21
N ALA A 114 1.13 11.69 11.19
CA ALA A 114 1.65 12.77 12.01
C ALA A 114 2.38 13.83 11.18
N ALA A 115 3.21 13.41 10.21
CA ALA A 115 3.89 14.32 9.30
C ALA A 115 2.89 15.13 8.47
N MET A 116 1.84 14.49 7.92
CA MET A 116 0.76 15.16 7.21
C MET A 116 0.03 16.19 8.11
N ILE A 117 -0.30 15.83 9.35
CA ILE A 117 -0.97 16.72 10.31
C ILE A 117 -0.05 17.89 10.71
N GLY A 118 1.25 17.65 10.89
CA GLY A 118 2.24 18.70 11.14
C GLY A 118 2.27 19.74 10.02
N CYS A 119 2.30 19.28 8.77
CA CYS A 119 2.17 20.14 7.60
C CYS A 119 0.83 20.91 7.61
N ALA A 120 -0.28 20.25 7.94
CA ALA A 120 -1.60 20.90 7.99
C ALA A 120 -1.66 21.99 9.05
N ILE A 121 -1.08 21.79 10.23
CA ILE A 121 -0.99 22.79 11.29
C ILE A 121 -0.21 24.01 10.79
N ALA A 122 0.98 23.81 10.23
CA ALA A 122 1.81 24.92 9.74
C ALA A 122 1.14 25.71 8.59
N MET A 123 0.52 24.99 7.64
CA MET A 123 -0.17 25.62 6.50
C MET A 123 -1.51 26.28 6.87
N ALA A 124 -2.05 26.01 8.05
CA ALA A 124 -3.25 26.69 8.55
C ALA A 124 -2.97 28.11 9.07
N ASP A 125 -1.70 28.43 9.37
CA ASP A 125 -1.32 29.74 9.90
C ASP A 125 -1.59 30.87 8.89
N PRO A 126 -2.30 31.97 9.29
CA PRO A 126 -2.69 33.03 8.36
C PRO A 126 -1.49 33.78 7.72
N ASP A 127 -0.35 33.86 8.41
CA ASP A 127 0.81 34.56 7.86
C ASP A 127 1.55 33.65 6.85
N VAL A 128 1.61 32.36 7.10
CA VAL A 128 2.10 31.38 6.12
C VAL A 128 1.23 31.44 4.86
N GLN A 129 -0.09 31.45 5.01
CA GLN A 129 -1.03 31.49 3.87
C GLN A 129 -0.88 32.76 3.00
N LYS A 130 -0.49 33.90 3.57
CA LYS A 130 -0.24 35.11 2.79
C LYS A 130 0.88 34.94 1.75
N CYS A 131 1.84 34.07 2.06
CA CYS A 131 3.01 33.79 1.22
C CYS A 131 2.78 32.65 0.22
N LEU A 132 1.66 31.92 0.32
CA LEU A 132 1.32 30.80 -0.55
C LEU A 132 0.38 31.23 -1.69
N ALA A 133 0.39 30.43 -2.76
CA ALA A 133 -0.56 30.46 -3.87
C ALA A 133 -1.04 29.05 -4.19
N GLY A 134 -2.20 28.95 -4.82
CA GLY A 134 -2.77 27.66 -5.18
C GLY A 134 -3.71 27.09 -4.11
N THR A 135 -3.87 25.78 -4.16
CA THR A 135 -4.69 24.99 -3.23
C THR A 135 -3.82 23.98 -2.51
N VAL A 136 -4.03 23.84 -1.21
CA VAL A 136 -3.39 22.78 -0.41
C VAL A 136 -4.44 21.78 0.02
N ASN A 137 -4.19 20.52 -0.24
CA ASN A 137 -5.00 19.38 0.20
C ASN A 137 -4.20 18.50 1.15
N PHE A 138 -4.85 18.02 2.20
CA PHE A 138 -4.35 16.97 3.10
C PHE A 138 -5.27 15.78 2.95
N LEU A 139 -4.75 14.70 2.37
CA LEU A 139 -5.53 13.52 1.98
C LEU A 139 -5.10 12.31 2.80
N ALA A 140 -5.96 11.90 3.70
CA ALA A 140 -5.81 10.64 4.44
C ALA A 140 -6.46 9.52 3.62
N VAL A 141 -5.64 8.59 3.15
CA VAL A 141 -6.01 7.51 2.25
C VAL A 141 -6.28 6.23 3.04
N PRO A 142 -7.39 5.51 2.82
CA PRO A 142 -7.64 4.21 3.45
C PRO A 142 -6.91 3.08 2.73
N ALA A 143 -6.77 1.94 3.41
CA ALA A 143 -6.51 0.62 2.82
C ALA A 143 -5.34 0.61 1.82
N GLU A 144 -4.15 0.98 2.27
CA GLU A 144 -2.92 0.77 1.51
C GLU A 144 -2.48 -0.69 1.57
N GLU A 145 -2.66 -1.33 2.72
CA GLU A 145 -2.21 -2.67 3.02
C GLU A 145 -3.06 -3.77 2.36
N TYR A 146 -2.55 -4.98 2.40
CA TYR A 146 -3.21 -6.13 1.79
C TYR A 146 -4.58 -6.41 2.43
N ILE A 147 -5.60 -6.48 1.59
CA ILE A 147 -6.97 -6.91 1.96
C ILE A 147 -7.19 -8.36 1.52
N ASP A 148 -7.60 -9.22 2.44
CA ASP A 148 -7.91 -10.61 2.13
C ASP A 148 -9.11 -10.75 1.16
N ALA A 149 -9.18 -11.90 0.48
CA ALA A 149 -10.16 -12.08 -0.59
C ALA A 149 -11.61 -12.09 -0.11
N ASP A 150 -11.89 -12.51 1.12
CA ASP A 150 -13.25 -12.55 1.65
C ASP A 150 -13.72 -11.14 1.98
N LYS A 151 -12.85 -10.32 2.57
CA LYS A 151 -13.10 -8.88 2.78
C LYS A 151 -13.29 -8.15 1.44
N ARG A 152 -12.47 -8.45 0.43
CA ARG A 152 -12.63 -7.90 -0.93
C ARG A 152 -13.99 -8.21 -1.53
N ALA A 153 -14.44 -9.48 -1.41
CA ALA A 153 -15.75 -9.88 -1.93
C ALA A 153 -16.91 -9.14 -1.25
N ARG A 154 -16.78 -8.79 0.05
CA ARG A 154 -17.75 -7.95 0.77
C ARG A 154 -17.70 -6.52 0.29
N LEU A 155 -16.52 -5.91 0.20
CA LEU A 155 -16.31 -4.53 -0.24
C LEU A 155 -16.82 -4.28 -1.65
N LYS A 156 -16.64 -5.23 -2.57
CA LYS A 156 -17.21 -5.16 -3.92
C LYS A 156 -18.73 -5.04 -3.91
N LYS A 157 -19.43 -5.77 -3.03
CA LYS A 157 -20.89 -5.65 -2.88
C LYS A 157 -21.31 -4.29 -2.35
N GLU A 158 -20.42 -3.58 -1.67
CA GLU A 158 -20.62 -2.23 -1.14
C GLU A 158 -20.19 -1.13 -2.13
N GLY A 159 -19.77 -1.51 -3.34
CA GLY A 159 -19.40 -0.58 -4.43
C GLY A 159 -17.92 -0.16 -4.44
N ILE A 160 -17.07 -0.77 -3.61
CA ILE A 160 -15.62 -0.61 -3.64
C ILE A 160 -15.05 -1.56 -4.70
N GLU A 161 -14.61 -1.01 -5.81
CA GLU A 161 -14.08 -1.79 -6.93
C GLU A 161 -12.63 -2.19 -6.70
N PHE A 162 -11.79 -1.24 -6.24
CA PHE A 162 -10.39 -1.47 -5.92
C PHE A 162 -10.18 -1.57 -4.41
N CYS A 163 -9.63 -2.70 -3.96
CA CYS A 163 -9.28 -2.91 -2.56
C CYS A 163 -7.92 -2.27 -2.20
N CYS A 164 -7.64 -1.11 -2.76
CA CYS A 164 -6.54 -0.21 -2.47
C CYS A 164 -7.10 1.21 -2.53
N GLY A 165 -6.97 1.94 -1.45
CA GLY A 165 -7.58 3.25 -1.29
C GLY A 165 -7.15 4.25 -2.36
N LYS A 166 -5.85 4.33 -2.69
CA LYS A 166 -5.37 5.23 -3.75
C LYS A 166 -6.02 4.92 -5.10
N SER A 167 -6.07 3.65 -5.48
CA SER A 167 -6.70 3.23 -6.75
C SER A 167 -8.21 3.51 -6.77
N GLU A 168 -8.89 3.28 -5.65
CA GLU A 168 -10.32 3.58 -5.52
C GLU A 168 -10.59 5.09 -5.56
N MET A 169 -9.74 5.89 -4.93
CA MET A 169 -9.81 7.35 -4.97
C MET A 169 -9.52 7.92 -6.36
N ILE A 170 -8.58 7.32 -7.12
CA ILE A 170 -8.35 7.68 -8.53
C ILE A 170 -9.61 7.37 -9.35
N ARG A 171 -10.19 6.17 -9.19
CA ARG A 171 -11.43 5.79 -9.88
C ARG A 171 -12.59 6.75 -9.62
N THR A 172 -12.68 7.27 -8.41
CA THR A 172 -13.76 8.17 -7.98
C THR A 172 -13.46 9.65 -8.18
N GLY A 173 -12.33 10.00 -8.80
CA GLY A 173 -11.96 11.37 -9.15
C GLY A 173 -11.42 12.22 -7.99
N VAL A 174 -11.03 11.62 -6.87
CA VAL A 174 -10.52 12.37 -5.69
C VAL A 174 -9.21 13.10 -6.01
N PHE A 175 -8.45 12.61 -6.99
CA PHE A 175 -7.17 13.19 -7.42
C PHE A 175 -7.26 14.10 -8.65
N ASP A 176 -8.46 14.26 -9.27
CA ASP A 176 -8.61 14.99 -10.54
C ASP A 176 -8.22 16.47 -10.45
N ASP A 177 -8.23 17.04 -9.25
CA ASP A 177 -7.84 18.41 -8.96
C ASP A 177 -6.39 18.53 -8.41
N THR A 178 -5.57 17.49 -8.50
CA THR A 178 -4.22 17.42 -7.93
C THR A 178 -3.16 17.59 -9.01
N ASP A 179 -2.38 18.68 -8.96
CA ASP A 179 -1.23 18.91 -9.85
C ASP A 179 0.04 18.26 -9.31
N ILE A 180 0.24 18.32 -7.99
CA ILE A 180 1.41 17.80 -7.30
C ILE A 180 0.97 16.94 -6.12
N ALA A 181 1.49 15.73 -6.04
CA ALA A 181 1.29 14.83 -4.91
C ALA A 181 2.60 14.61 -4.16
N LEU A 182 2.56 14.75 -2.83
CA LEU A 182 3.68 14.52 -1.93
C LEU A 182 3.28 13.52 -0.86
N THR A 183 4.13 12.55 -0.61
CA THR A 183 3.98 11.61 0.50
C THR A 183 5.33 11.34 1.15
N THR A 184 5.32 10.94 2.41
CA THR A 184 6.49 10.44 3.13
C THR A 184 6.23 9.01 3.56
N HIS A 185 7.29 8.23 3.77
CA HIS A 185 7.16 6.89 4.32
C HIS A 185 8.42 6.54 5.12
N VAL A 186 8.27 5.74 6.15
CA VAL A 186 9.42 5.23 6.90
C VAL A 186 10.21 4.24 6.04
N HIS A 187 11.53 4.29 6.12
CA HIS A 187 12.37 3.33 5.43
C HIS A 187 12.51 2.05 6.28
N MET A 188 12.23 0.90 5.67
CA MET A 188 12.18 -0.39 6.39
C MET A 188 13.55 -1.02 6.62
N VAL A 189 14.59 -0.52 5.98
CA VAL A 189 15.96 -0.99 6.12
C VAL A 189 16.81 0.13 6.69
N PRO A 190 17.65 -0.13 7.72
CA PRO A 190 18.56 0.88 8.25
C PRO A 190 19.45 1.44 7.13
N VAL A 191 19.54 2.77 7.07
CA VAL A 191 20.40 3.54 6.18
C VAL A 191 21.21 4.53 7.00
N GLU A 192 22.30 5.06 6.44
CA GLU A 192 23.15 6.02 7.15
C GLU A 192 22.56 7.43 7.13
N GLU A 193 21.78 7.73 6.08
CA GLU A 193 21.11 9.01 5.91
C GLU A 193 19.76 9.04 6.62
N ASP A 194 19.37 10.23 7.11
CA ASP A 194 18.08 10.44 7.76
C ASP A 194 16.92 10.49 6.76
N PHE A 195 17.21 10.91 5.51
CA PHE A 195 16.22 11.07 4.45
C PHE A 195 16.71 10.50 3.12
N TYR A 196 15.76 9.94 2.37
CA TYR A 196 15.94 9.49 1.00
C TYR A 196 14.95 10.22 0.11
N LEU A 197 15.44 11.17 -0.69
CA LEU A 197 14.63 12.09 -1.49
C LEU A 197 14.44 11.58 -2.92
N GLY A 198 13.22 11.61 -3.38
CA GLY A 198 12.80 11.15 -4.70
C GLY A 198 12.06 9.82 -4.63
N ASN A 199 11.80 9.25 -5.79
CA ASN A 199 11.01 8.03 -5.91
C ASN A 199 11.82 6.94 -6.63
N PRO A 200 12.39 5.95 -5.92
CA PRO A 200 13.12 4.87 -6.55
C PRO A 200 12.18 3.98 -7.37
N ALA A 201 12.73 3.25 -8.33
CA ALA A 201 11.97 2.19 -8.99
C ALA A 201 11.47 1.19 -7.94
N CYS A 202 10.25 0.70 -8.10
CA CYS A 202 9.68 -0.33 -7.24
C CYS A 202 8.89 -1.34 -8.05
N ASN A 203 8.86 -2.58 -7.61
CA ASN A 203 8.02 -3.62 -8.20
C ASN A 203 6.54 -3.24 -8.15
N GLY A 204 5.87 -3.43 -9.29
CA GLY A 204 4.44 -3.66 -9.26
C GLY A 204 4.11 -5.12 -8.99
N TYR A 205 2.83 -5.45 -8.90
CA TYR A 205 2.40 -6.83 -8.76
C TYR A 205 1.02 -7.12 -9.34
N SER A 206 0.80 -8.39 -9.68
CA SER A 206 -0.53 -8.99 -9.82
C SER A 206 -0.73 -10.07 -8.76
N ALA A 207 -1.97 -10.33 -8.40
CA ALA A 207 -2.33 -11.43 -7.52
C ALA A 207 -3.55 -12.16 -8.06
N GLU A 208 -3.59 -13.47 -7.85
CA GLU A 208 -4.69 -14.32 -8.29
C GLU A 208 -5.04 -15.33 -7.19
N ARG A 209 -6.34 -15.62 -7.05
CA ARG A 209 -6.84 -16.76 -6.30
C ARG A 209 -7.18 -17.86 -7.30
N VAL A 210 -6.60 -19.02 -7.12
CA VAL A 210 -6.87 -20.20 -7.94
C VAL A 210 -7.60 -21.22 -7.09
N THR A 211 -8.81 -21.59 -7.51
CA THR A 211 -9.56 -22.72 -6.94
C THR A 211 -9.36 -23.94 -7.83
N VAL A 212 -8.73 -24.95 -7.28
CA VAL A 212 -8.50 -26.22 -7.94
C VAL A 212 -9.63 -27.18 -7.57
N ARG A 213 -10.33 -27.72 -8.58
CA ARG A 213 -11.40 -28.69 -8.43
C ARG A 213 -10.93 -30.06 -8.86
N GLY A 214 -10.97 -30.98 -7.94
CA GLY A 214 -10.71 -32.38 -8.13
C GLY A 214 -11.99 -33.23 -7.99
N LYS A 215 -11.83 -34.45 -7.45
CA LYS A 215 -12.90 -35.38 -7.16
C LYS A 215 -12.55 -36.17 -5.91
N ALA A 216 -13.43 -36.15 -4.89
CA ALA A 216 -13.28 -36.93 -3.69
C ALA A 216 -13.37 -38.44 -3.98
N ALA A 217 -12.61 -39.21 -3.22
CA ALA A 217 -12.69 -40.65 -3.14
C ALA A 217 -12.14 -41.13 -1.79
N HIS A 218 -12.49 -42.30 -1.35
CA HIS A 218 -11.94 -42.84 -0.10
C HIS A 218 -10.44 -43.15 -0.23
N GLY A 219 -9.62 -42.51 0.61
CA GLY A 219 -8.15 -42.57 0.47
C GLY A 219 -7.50 -43.97 0.56
N ALA A 220 -8.19 -44.95 1.15
CA ALA A 220 -7.69 -46.32 1.32
C ALA A 220 -8.43 -47.34 0.46
N ILE A 221 -9.73 -47.16 0.18
CA ILE A 221 -10.57 -48.16 -0.47
C ILE A 221 -10.56 -48.02 -2.00
N ASP A 222 -10.70 -46.78 -2.50
CA ASP A 222 -10.84 -46.52 -3.94
C ASP A 222 -10.17 -45.22 -4.40
N PRO A 223 -8.94 -44.88 -3.95
CA PRO A 223 -8.28 -43.61 -4.27
C PRO A 223 -8.12 -43.39 -5.79
N TRP A 224 -8.08 -44.46 -6.59
CA TRP A 224 -8.01 -44.37 -8.06
C TRP A 224 -9.25 -43.78 -8.73
N ASN A 225 -10.38 -43.69 -8.02
CA ASN A 225 -11.57 -43.01 -8.48
C ASN A 225 -11.59 -41.51 -8.18
N GLY A 226 -10.58 -41.02 -7.43
CA GLY A 226 -10.41 -39.63 -7.06
C GLY A 226 -9.56 -38.82 -8.04
N VAL A 227 -9.65 -37.50 -7.94
CA VAL A 227 -8.74 -36.53 -8.57
C VAL A 227 -8.25 -35.61 -7.48
N ASN A 228 -6.96 -35.67 -7.14
CA ASN A 228 -6.40 -35.00 -5.98
C ASN A 228 -6.07 -33.53 -6.27
N ALA A 229 -6.87 -32.61 -5.76
CA ALA A 229 -6.68 -31.17 -5.91
C ALA A 229 -5.38 -30.66 -5.25
N LEU A 230 -4.94 -31.29 -4.13
CA LEU A 230 -3.66 -30.96 -3.49
C LEU A 230 -2.47 -31.34 -4.39
N SER A 231 -2.52 -32.50 -5.07
CA SER A 231 -1.48 -32.93 -5.99
C SER A 231 -1.36 -32.00 -7.19
N ILE A 232 -2.48 -31.54 -7.74
CA ILE A 232 -2.52 -30.52 -8.81
C ILE A 232 -1.84 -29.23 -8.33
N THR A 233 -2.23 -28.75 -7.15
CA THR A 233 -1.71 -27.53 -6.55
C THR A 233 -0.19 -27.61 -6.33
N THR A 234 0.28 -28.67 -5.70
CA THR A 234 1.71 -28.84 -5.40
C THR A 234 2.54 -29.00 -6.68
N SER A 235 2.02 -29.69 -7.68
CA SER A 235 2.66 -29.81 -8.99
C SER A 235 2.80 -28.43 -9.67
N ALA A 236 1.76 -27.60 -9.67
CA ALA A 236 1.82 -26.26 -10.21
C ALA A 236 2.86 -25.39 -9.48
N ILE A 237 2.90 -25.45 -8.14
CA ILE A 237 3.90 -24.72 -7.34
C ILE A 237 5.33 -25.20 -7.65
N GLN A 238 5.54 -26.48 -7.85
CA GLN A 238 6.85 -27.00 -8.27
C GLN A 238 7.25 -26.51 -9.67
N MET A 239 6.33 -26.51 -10.64
CA MET A 239 6.58 -25.94 -11.97
C MET A 239 6.99 -24.48 -11.89
N MET A 240 6.29 -23.67 -11.07
CA MET A 240 6.67 -22.26 -10.83
C MET A 240 8.07 -22.15 -10.23
N GLY A 241 8.45 -23.05 -9.32
CA GLY A 241 9.80 -23.11 -8.75
C GLY A 241 10.87 -23.36 -9.82
N LEU A 242 10.61 -24.26 -10.76
CA LEU A 242 11.51 -24.58 -11.88
C LEU A 242 11.62 -23.43 -12.88
N MET A 243 10.54 -22.66 -13.10
CA MET A 243 10.55 -21.51 -14.00
C MET A 243 11.48 -20.39 -13.55
N ARG A 244 11.82 -20.32 -12.25
CA ARG A 244 12.68 -19.25 -11.70
C ARG A 244 14.08 -19.22 -12.33
N GLU A 245 14.56 -20.34 -12.82
CA GLU A 245 15.86 -20.43 -13.53
C GLU A 245 15.91 -19.53 -14.76
N THR A 246 14.76 -19.26 -15.39
CA THR A 246 14.67 -18.47 -16.61
C THR A 246 14.39 -16.97 -16.36
N PHE A 247 14.22 -16.55 -15.10
CA PHE A 247 13.96 -15.15 -14.77
C PHE A 247 15.26 -14.35 -14.83
N ARG A 248 15.20 -13.19 -15.48
CA ARG A 248 16.33 -12.25 -15.49
C ARG A 248 16.39 -11.50 -14.16
N GLU A 249 17.58 -11.25 -13.66
CA GLU A 249 17.79 -10.51 -12.42
C GLU A 249 17.28 -9.08 -12.52
N GLU A 250 17.47 -8.43 -13.67
CA GLU A 250 17.04 -7.07 -13.98
C GLU A 250 15.52 -6.88 -13.97
N ASP A 251 14.74 -7.95 -14.13
CA ASP A 251 13.28 -7.91 -14.05
C ASP A 251 12.75 -7.92 -12.60
N HIS A 252 13.64 -8.14 -11.61
CA HIS A 252 13.33 -8.19 -10.18
C HIS A 252 12.11 -9.08 -9.84
N VAL A 253 11.93 -10.19 -10.56
CA VAL A 253 10.76 -11.07 -10.39
C VAL A 253 10.74 -11.68 -8.99
N ARG A 254 9.58 -11.61 -8.33
CA ARG A 254 9.29 -12.35 -7.08
C ARG A 254 7.95 -13.05 -7.24
N LEU A 255 7.92 -14.31 -6.83
CA LEU A 255 6.76 -15.18 -6.94
C LEU A 255 6.50 -15.85 -5.59
N HIS A 256 5.30 -15.65 -5.05
CA HIS A 256 4.86 -16.14 -3.76
C HIS A 256 3.54 -16.88 -3.88
N ASN A 257 3.38 -17.96 -3.08
CA ASN A 257 2.16 -18.74 -3.02
C ASN A 257 1.75 -18.96 -1.57
N VAL A 258 0.45 -18.93 -1.31
CA VAL A 258 -0.15 -19.30 -0.03
C VAL A 258 -1.29 -20.27 -0.30
N ILE A 259 -1.21 -21.48 0.25
CA ILE A 259 -2.30 -22.45 0.20
C ILE A 259 -3.28 -22.11 1.33
N ARG A 260 -4.50 -21.72 0.97
CA ARG A 260 -5.58 -21.38 1.91
C ARG A 260 -6.39 -22.60 2.33
N LYS A 261 -6.55 -23.56 1.40
CA LYS A 261 -7.24 -24.83 1.60
C LYS A 261 -6.58 -25.91 0.75
N ALA A 262 -6.51 -27.14 1.27
CA ALA A 262 -5.97 -28.29 0.55
C ALA A 262 -6.62 -29.62 1.00
N GLY A 263 -7.95 -29.67 0.95
CA GLY A 263 -8.77 -30.77 1.45
C GLY A 263 -9.30 -30.50 2.87
N ASP A 264 -10.19 -31.38 3.34
CA ASP A 264 -10.89 -31.24 4.64
C ASP A 264 -10.54 -32.38 5.60
N VAL A 265 -10.41 -33.62 5.14
CA VAL A 265 -10.16 -34.80 5.97
C VAL A 265 -9.09 -35.71 5.39
N ILE A 266 -8.26 -36.27 6.25
CA ILE A 266 -7.10 -37.11 5.83
C ILE A 266 -7.52 -38.44 5.16
N ASN A 267 -8.72 -38.92 5.42
CA ASN A 267 -9.21 -40.19 4.86
C ASN A 267 -9.83 -40.06 3.46
N SER A 268 -9.90 -38.84 2.93
CA SER A 268 -10.45 -38.57 1.58
C SER A 268 -9.39 -37.95 0.67
N VAL A 269 -9.43 -38.32 -0.59
CA VAL A 269 -8.70 -37.62 -1.64
C VAL A 269 -9.22 -36.17 -1.69
N PRO A 270 -8.35 -35.14 -1.55
CA PRO A 270 -8.78 -33.74 -1.61
C PRO A 270 -9.44 -33.40 -2.93
N ASP A 271 -10.67 -32.96 -2.91
CA ASP A 271 -11.46 -32.55 -4.09
C ASP A 271 -11.43 -31.03 -4.33
N GLU A 272 -10.93 -30.27 -3.37
CA GLU A 272 -10.76 -28.82 -3.49
C GLU A 272 -9.45 -28.37 -2.86
N ALA A 273 -8.75 -27.48 -3.56
CA ALA A 273 -7.68 -26.66 -3.00
C ALA A 273 -7.84 -25.20 -3.43
N ILE A 274 -7.47 -24.26 -2.56
CA ILE A 274 -7.51 -22.83 -2.81
C ILE A 274 -6.11 -22.27 -2.56
N VAL A 275 -5.57 -21.58 -3.55
CA VAL A 275 -4.23 -20.97 -3.50
C VAL A 275 -4.32 -19.51 -3.90
N GLU A 276 -3.59 -18.66 -3.20
CA GLU A 276 -3.33 -17.30 -3.63
C GLU A 276 -1.88 -17.18 -4.10
N THR A 277 -1.70 -16.64 -5.30
CA THR A 277 -0.39 -16.44 -5.92
C THR A 277 -0.18 -14.97 -6.21
N LYS A 278 0.98 -14.44 -5.85
CA LYS A 278 1.40 -13.07 -6.14
C LYS A 278 2.64 -13.06 -6.99
N VAL A 279 2.58 -12.36 -8.11
CA VAL A 279 3.70 -12.09 -9.03
C VAL A 279 4.10 -10.64 -8.89
N ARG A 280 5.38 -10.37 -8.64
CA ARG A 280 5.96 -9.03 -8.63
C ARG A 280 7.03 -8.93 -9.69
N ALA A 281 7.12 -7.78 -10.37
CA ALA A 281 8.21 -7.46 -11.30
C ALA A 281 8.36 -5.95 -11.51
N ALA A 282 9.51 -5.55 -12.10
CA ALA A 282 9.86 -4.16 -12.33
C ALA A 282 9.06 -3.47 -13.45
N SER A 283 8.35 -4.22 -14.29
CA SER A 283 7.53 -3.67 -15.38
C SER A 283 6.19 -4.38 -15.51
N LEU A 284 5.19 -3.67 -16.03
CA LEU A 284 3.86 -4.24 -16.26
C LEU A 284 3.91 -5.41 -17.25
N ASP A 285 4.68 -5.26 -18.34
CA ASP A 285 4.82 -6.32 -19.36
C ASP A 285 5.37 -7.61 -18.73
N LYS A 286 6.35 -7.48 -17.84
CA LYS A 286 6.93 -8.62 -17.15
C LYS A 286 5.95 -9.23 -16.12
N ILE A 287 5.18 -8.40 -15.41
CA ILE A 287 4.10 -8.89 -14.52
C ILE A 287 3.11 -9.73 -15.33
N CYS A 288 2.67 -9.25 -16.50
CA CYS A 288 1.74 -9.97 -17.37
C CYS A 288 2.37 -11.28 -17.88
N GLU A 289 3.61 -11.24 -18.40
CA GLU A 289 4.32 -12.44 -18.89
C GLU A 289 4.44 -13.54 -17.82
N ILE A 290 4.88 -13.16 -16.62
CA ILE A 290 5.05 -14.15 -15.53
C ILE A 290 3.71 -14.63 -15.00
N THR A 291 2.69 -13.76 -14.95
CA THR A 291 1.33 -14.18 -14.60
C THR A 291 0.79 -15.22 -15.59
N ASP A 292 1.01 -15.04 -16.89
CA ASP A 292 0.63 -16.00 -17.90
C ASP A 292 1.41 -17.34 -17.77
N MET A 293 2.68 -17.30 -17.37
CA MET A 293 3.45 -18.51 -17.06
C MET A 293 2.86 -19.25 -15.87
N VAL A 294 2.50 -18.55 -14.81
CA VAL A 294 1.82 -19.08 -13.61
C VAL A 294 0.50 -19.76 -14.01
N ASN A 295 -0.30 -19.08 -14.82
CA ASN A 295 -1.60 -19.60 -15.27
C ASN A 295 -1.44 -20.87 -16.09
N ARG A 296 -0.42 -20.94 -16.94
CA ARG A 296 -0.09 -22.18 -17.68
C ARG A 296 0.36 -23.32 -16.74
N ALA A 297 1.07 -23.01 -15.65
CA ALA A 297 1.45 -24.03 -14.67
C ALA A 297 0.24 -24.65 -13.99
N TYR A 298 -0.72 -23.84 -13.56
CA TYR A 298 -1.99 -24.33 -13.00
C TYR A 298 -2.81 -25.12 -14.02
N ALA A 299 -2.99 -24.57 -15.22
CA ALA A 299 -3.75 -25.21 -16.29
C ALA A 299 -3.12 -26.55 -16.72
N GLY A 300 -1.79 -26.58 -16.88
CA GLY A 300 -1.05 -27.79 -17.25
C GLY A 300 -1.13 -28.86 -16.17
N SER A 301 -0.99 -28.50 -14.90
CA SER A 301 -1.16 -29.42 -13.78
C SER A 301 -2.59 -29.97 -13.70
N ALA A 302 -3.59 -29.10 -13.81
CA ALA A 302 -4.98 -29.55 -13.80
C ALA A 302 -5.28 -30.53 -14.95
N TYR A 303 -4.80 -30.21 -16.14
CA TYR A 303 -4.93 -31.10 -17.30
C TYR A 303 -4.25 -32.45 -17.08
N ALA A 304 -3.01 -32.47 -16.55
CA ALA A 304 -2.24 -33.70 -16.33
C ALA A 304 -2.90 -34.65 -15.32
N PHE A 305 -3.58 -34.11 -14.31
CA PHE A 305 -4.25 -34.90 -13.26
C PHE A 305 -5.77 -35.05 -13.49
N GLY A 306 -6.35 -34.48 -14.54
CA GLY A 306 -7.77 -34.57 -14.85
C GLY A 306 -8.68 -33.70 -13.98
N GLY A 307 -8.14 -32.66 -13.35
CA GLY A 307 -8.90 -31.68 -12.57
C GLY A 307 -9.34 -30.45 -13.37
N LYS A 308 -9.92 -29.50 -12.67
CA LYS A 308 -10.33 -28.19 -13.23
C LYS A 308 -9.79 -27.07 -12.36
N ILE A 309 -9.68 -25.88 -12.96
CA ILE A 309 -9.29 -24.67 -12.23
C ILE A 309 -10.27 -23.53 -12.52
N GLU A 310 -10.47 -22.71 -11.52
CA GLU A 310 -11.16 -21.42 -11.59
C GLU A 310 -10.18 -20.36 -11.12
N MET A 311 -9.98 -19.30 -11.92
CA MET A 311 -9.04 -18.23 -11.59
C MET A 311 -9.79 -16.94 -11.35
N GLU A 312 -9.53 -16.31 -10.21
CA GLU A 312 -10.04 -14.99 -9.84
C GLU A 312 -8.87 -14.02 -9.75
N LYS A 313 -8.90 -12.96 -10.58
CA LYS A 313 -7.91 -11.88 -10.45
C LYS A 313 -8.18 -11.09 -9.18
N LEU A 314 -7.17 -11.01 -8.35
CA LEU A 314 -7.13 -10.11 -7.22
C LEU A 314 -6.49 -8.79 -7.65
N GLN A 315 -6.45 -7.83 -6.75
CA GLN A 315 -5.87 -6.54 -7.04
C GLN A 315 -4.35 -6.61 -7.24
N GLY A 316 -3.84 -5.73 -8.10
CA GLY A 316 -2.43 -5.48 -8.32
C GLY A 316 -2.10 -3.99 -8.25
N TYR A 317 -0.80 -3.68 -8.21
CA TYR A 317 -0.26 -2.34 -8.34
C TYR A 317 0.64 -2.25 -9.56
N MET A 318 0.63 -1.06 -10.18
CA MET A 318 1.61 -0.72 -11.22
C MET A 318 3.00 -0.57 -10.59
N PRO A 319 4.07 -0.92 -11.33
CA PRO A 319 5.43 -0.58 -10.91
C PRO A 319 5.61 0.92 -10.77
N ILE A 320 6.43 1.34 -9.82
CA ILE A 320 6.80 2.74 -9.70
C ILE A 320 7.89 3.06 -10.73
N ILE A 321 7.62 4.07 -11.56
CA ILE A 321 8.61 4.64 -12.46
C ILE A 321 9.51 5.57 -11.64
N PRO A 322 10.84 5.39 -11.65
CA PRO A 322 11.73 6.18 -10.84
C PRO A 322 11.67 7.66 -11.24
N ARG A 323 11.66 8.52 -10.24
CA ARG A 323 11.66 9.97 -10.40
C ARG A 323 12.71 10.58 -9.48
N ALA A 324 13.57 11.42 -10.04
CA ALA A 324 14.50 12.22 -9.24
C ALA A 324 13.75 13.09 -8.21
N ALA A 325 14.41 13.45 -7.13
CA ALA A 325 13.88 14.44 -6.21
C ALA A 325 13.65 15.78 -6.93
N ASP A 326 12.57 16.45 -6.57
CA ASP A 326 12.34 17.83 -7.02
C ASP A 326 13.39 18.75 -6.40
N ASN A 327 13.83 19.77 -7.16
CA ASN A 327 14.82 20.73 -6.69
C ASN A 327 14.38 21.45 -5.42
N ALA A 328 13.10 21.75 -5.28
CA ALA A 328 12.56 22.38 -4.07
C ALA A 328 12.71 21.49 -2.82
N LEU A 329 12.60 20.16 -2.95
CA LEU A 329 12.87 19.25 -1.84
C LEU A 329 14.36 19.20 -1.48
N ILE A 330 15.24 19.25 -2.46
CA ILE A 330 16.69 19.27 -2.27
C ILE A 330 17.11 20.57 -1.58
N GLU A 331 16.63 21.71 -2.09
CA GLU A 331 16.88 23.03 -1.50
C GLU A 331 16.40 23.10 -0.03
N ALA A 332 15.20 22.59 0.25
CA ALA A 332 14.68 22.55 1.62
C ALA A 332 15.53 21.64 2.54
N ALA A 333 16.00 20.50 2.04
CA ALA A 333 16.85 19.61 2.81
C ALA A 333 18.23 20.23 3.11
N ASP A 334 18.83 20.93 2.11
CA ASP A 334 20.08 21.67 2.27
C ASP A 334 19.93 22.80 3.31
N ASP A 335 18.87 23.59 3.20
CA ASP A 335 18.56 24.70 4.11
C ASP A 335 18.34 24.23 5.56
N LEU A 336 17.75 23.03 5.72
CA LEU A 336 17.54 22.40 7.02
C LEU A 336 18.80 21.69 7.56
N GLY A 337 19.85 21.57 6.75
CA GLY A 337 21.05 20.84 7.11
C GLY A 337 20.79 19.35 7.34
N LEU A 338 19.84 18.76 6.62
CA LEU A 338 19.49 17.36 6.77
C LEU A 338 20.57 16.46 6.17
N ASN A 339 20.79 15.32 6.80
CA ASN A 339 21.60 14.25 6.25
C ASN A 339 20.70 13.42 5.29
N TYR A 340 20.87 13.60 3.98
CA TYR A 340 20.04 12.95 2.97
C TYR A 340 20.84 12.44 1.78
N ARG A 341 20.24 11.51 1.06
CA ARG A 341 20.65 11.16 -0.32
C ARG A 341 19.48 11.29 -1.27
N THR A 342 19.80 11.51 -2.54
CA THR A 342 18.81 11.51 -3.61
C THR A 342 18.77 10.19 -4.35
N VAL A 343 17.60 9.86 -4.92
CA VAL A 343 17.44 8.70 -5.81
C VAL A 343 18.40 8.77 -6.98
N GLN A 344 19.17 7.71 -7.15
CA GLN A 344 20.12 7.55 -8.25
C GLN A 344 19.55 6.63 -9.34
N LYS A 345 20.11 6.75 -10.57
CA LYS A 345 19.76 5.82 -11.64
C LYS A 345 20.18 4.40 -11.27
N GLY A 346 19.22 3.52 -11.19
CA GLY A 346 19.42 2.12 -10.79
C GLY A 346 19.01 1.80 -9.37
N ASP A 347 18.65 2.79 -8.57
CA ASP A 347 18.07 2.54 -7.25
C ASP A 347 16.73 1.82 -7.41
N PHE A 348 16.58 0.77 -6.65
CA PHE A 348 15.41 -0.10 -6.70
C PHE A 348 14.97 -0.49 -5.30
N ASN A 349 13.70 -0.24 -4.99
CA ASN A 349 13.08 -0.68 -3.75
C ASN A 349 12.25 -1.95 -4.00
N ASN A 350 12.50 -2.99 -3.23
CA ASN A 350 11.77 -4.27 -3.30
C ASN A 350 10.55 -4.33 -2.36
N ALA A 351 10.15 -3.19 -1.78
CA ALA A 351 9.04 -3.13 -0.83
C ALA A 351 7.69 -3.56 -1.43
#